data_561fd743e64827658e762d74a9550ce3
#
_entry.id   561fd743e64827658e762d74a9550ce3
#
_cell.length_a   1.000
_cell.length_b   1.000
_cell.length_c   1.000
_cell.angle_alpha   90.00
_cell.angle_beta   90.00
_cell.angle_gamma   90.00
#
_symmetry.space_group_name_H-M   'P 1'
#
loop_
_entity.id
_entity.type
_entity.pdbx_description
1 polymer ?
#
loop_
_entity_poly.entity_id
_entity_poly.type
_entity_poly.pdbx_seq_one_letter_code
_entity_poly.pdbx_strand_id
1 'polypeptide(L)'
;MAVHLPVIGGHEKGFGKTARTDGWWQGPAITFFVFSLFIVYTTWAALQGDHYYADPYLSPFYSPVLFSNAGPSVHGAAPEAMAWFGTWPSWWPSHVPVSPAILILVFPGSFRFTCYYYRKAYYRSFAGSPPGCAVGPLSKRKYRGETGLLVIQNLHRYAMYFALLFIVLLGKDAVESFFRDGHFGVGVGSLILTLNVVLIASYTFGCHSFRHLIGGRKDCMSDCGKPTVALGSFKRATWFNGRHMQFAWASLLSVMVADLYVRLVSLGVIHDFNTW
;
A
#
# COMPACT_ATOMS: atom_id res chain seq x y z
N MET A 1 -10.61 -50.90 -0.68
CA MET A 1 -11.70 -50.39 -1.57
C MET A 1 -11.35 -48.96 -1.94
N ALA A 2 -10.97 -48.70 -3.20
CA ALA A 2 -10.76 -47.35 -3.68
C ALA A 2 -12.11 -46.70 -3.93
N VAL A 3 -12.47 -45.69 -3.19
CA VAL A 3 -13.66 -44.87 -3.42
C VAL A 3 -13.42 -44.05 -4.68
N HIS A 4 -13.96 -44.50 -5.83
CA HIS A 4 -14.04 -43.67 -7.02
C HIS A 4 -15.02 -42.53 -6.73
N LEU A 5 -14.51 -41.37 -6.39
CA LEU A 5 -15.31 -40.15 -6.40
C LEU A 5 -15.68 -39.88 -7.87
N PRO A 6 -16.97 -39.68 -8.19
CA PRO A 6 -17.37 -39.35 -9.54
C PRO A 6 -16.66 -38.04 -9.95
N VAL A 7 -15.94 -38.08 -11.06
CA VAL A 7 -15.43 -36.87 -11.71
C VAL A 7 -16.64 -36.13 -12.22
N ILE A 8 -17.17 -35.22 -11.43
CA ILE A 8 -18.30 -34.39 -11.79
C ILE A 8 -17.88 -33.51 -12.96
N GLY A 9 -18.45 -33.82 -14.12
CA GLY A 9 -18.63 -32.94 -15.25
C GLY A 9 -17.37 -32.38 -15.89
N GLY A 10 -17.15 -32.67 -17.16
CA GLY A 10 -16.17 -31.98 -17.99
C GLY A 10 -16.36 -30.48 -17.84
N HIS A 11 -15.25 -29.76 -17.55
CA HIS A 11 -15.26 -28.32 -17.48
C HIS A 11 -15.87 -27.74 -18.76
N GLU A 12 -17.08 -27.19 -18.68
CA GLU A 12 -17.61 -26.40 -19.78
C GLU A 12 -16.57 -25.34 -20.15
N LYS A 13 -16.12 -25.35 -21.42
CA LYS A 13 -15.09 -24.47 -21.91
C LYS A 13 -15.67 -23.04 -22.02
N GLY A 14 -15.12 -22.09 -21.30
CA GLY A 14 -15.49 -20.68 -21.38
C GLY A 14 -15.26 -19.91 -20.10
N PHE A 15 -15.07 -18.60 -20.22
CA PHE A 15 -14.91 -17.71 -19.07
C PHE A 15 -16.15 -17.73 -18.18
N GLY A 16 -15.94 -17.85 -16.88
CA GLY A 16 -17.02 -17.85 -15.90
C GLY A 16 -17.85 -19.15 -15.83
N LYS A 17 -17.63 -20.13 -16.72
CA LYS A 17 -18.32 -21.42 -16.69
C LYS A 17 -17.94 -22.17 -15.41
N THR A 18 -18.97 -22.62 -14.68
CA THR A 18 -18.79 -23.30 -13.40
C THR A 18 -20.07 -24.04 -13.02
N ALA A 19 -19.94 -25.15 -12.29
CA ALA A 19 -21.03 -25.82 -11.62
C ALA A 19 -21.34 -25.23 -10.22
N ARG A 20 -20.60 -24.18 -9.79
CA ARG A 20 -20.83 -23.51 -8.51
C ARG A 20 -22.11 -22.69 -8.55
N THR A 21 -22.87 -22.76 -7.47
CA THR A 21 -24.13 -22.01 -7.27
C THR A 21 -23.95 -20.84 -6.27
N ASP A 22 -22.77 -20.73 -5.64
CA ASP A 22 -22.44 -19.65 -4.71
C ASP A 22 -22.02 -18.36 -5.43
N GLY A 23 -21.99 -17.26 -4.70
CA GLY A 23 -21.59 -15.94 -5.20
C GLY A 23 -20.08 -15.79 -5.43
N TRP A 24 -19.42 -16.76 -6.08
CA TRP A 24 -17.97 -16.80 -6.31
C TRP A 24 -17.39 -15.55 -6.97
N TRP A 25 -18.19 -14.85 -7.77
CA TRP A 25 -17.78 -13.66 -8.52
C TRP A 25 -17.68 -12.40 -7.65
N GLN A 26 -18.35 -12.35 -6.49
CA GLN A 26 -18.39 -11.18 -5.62
C GLN A 26 -16.99 -10.77 -5.14
N GLY A 27 -16.21 -11.71 -4.65
CA GLY A 27 -14.85 -11.43 -4.18
C GLY A 27 -13.94 -10.84 -5.27
N PRO A 28 -13.80 -11.48 -6.44
CA PRO A 28 -13.07 -10.93 -7.57
C PRO A 28 -13.60 -9.58 -8.06
N ALA A 29 -14.92 -9.39 -8.12
CA ALA A 29 -15.53 -8.13 -8.56
C ALA A 29 -15.24 -6.99 -7.58
N ILE A 30 -15.48 -7.16 -6.28
CA ILE A 30 -15.19 -6.17 -5.26
C ILE A 30 -13.69 -5.80 -5.31
N THR A 31 -12.81 -6.81 -5.39
CA THR A 31 -11.37 -6.59 -5.49
C THR A 31 -11.01 -5.80 -6.75
N PHE A 32 -11.63 -6.11 -7.89
CA PHE A 32 -11.41 -5.37 -9.14
C PHE A 32 -11.80 -3.90 -9.00
N PHE A 33 -13.00 -3.62 -8.52
CA PHE A 33 -13.49 -2.23 -8.42
C PHE A 33 -12.72 -1.42 -7.39
N VAL A 34 -12.49 -1.96 -6.19
CA VAL A 34 -11.77 -1.24 -5.12
C VAL A 34 -10.33 -0.97 -5.51
N PHE A 35 -9.66 -1.95 -6.13
CA PHE A 35 -8.27 -1.77 -6.55
C PHE A 35 -8.15 -0.86 -7.77
N SER A 36 -9.10 -0.91 -8.71
CA SER A 36 -9.16 0.04 -9.83
C SER A 36 -9.40 1.46 -9.36
N LEU A 37 -10.33 1.66 -8.42
CA LEU A 37 -10.56 2.98 -7.81
C LEU A 37 -9.29 3.52 -7.15
N PHE A 38 -8.59 2.68 -6.40
CA PHE A 38 -7.30 3.06 -5.80
C PHE A 38 -6.28 3.46 -6.87
N ILE A 39 -6.09 2.67 -7.93
CA ILE A 39 -5.12 2.95 -8.99
C ILE A 39 -5.47 4.27 -9.70
N VAL A 40 -6.73 4.46 -10.09
CA VAL A 40 -7.18 5.67 -10.77
C VAL A 40 -6.97 6.88 -9.89
N TYR A 41 -7.43 6.82 -8.63
CA TYR A 41 -7.28 7.91 -7.69
C TYR A 41 -5.80 8.26 -7.43
N THR A 42 -4.96 7.27 -7.10
CA THR A 42 -3.55 7.52 -6.78
C THR A 42 -2.76 8.04 -7.96
N THR A 43 -3.06 7.56 -9.17
CA THR A 43 -2.44 8.07 -10.39
C THR A 43 -2.83 9.53 -10.63
N TRP A 44 -4.12 9.83 -10.53
CA TRP A 44 -4.61 11.20 -10.65
C TRP A 44 -3.97 12.10 -9.59
N ALA A 45 -4.02 11.72 -8.32
CA ALA A 45 -3.46 12.48 -7.22
C ALA A 45 -1.95 12.71 -7.38
N ALA A 46 -1.20 11.68 -7.80
CA ALA A 46 0.24 11.77 -8.00
C ALA A 46 0.64 12.71 -9.15
N LEU A 47 -0.21 12.85 -10.17
CA LEU A 47 0.07 13.69 -11.33
C LEU A 47 -0.32 15.16 -11.12
N GLN A 48 -1.14 15.47 -10.12
CA GLN A 48 -1.63 16.84 -9.88
C GLN A 48 -0.51 17.81 -9.50
N GLY A 49 0.36 17.44 -8.57
CA GLY A 49 1.35 18.36 -8.01
C GLY A 49 0.78 19.48 -7.14
N ASP A 50 -0.53 19.46 -6.87
CA ASP A 50 -1.31 20.46 -6.14
C ASP A 50 -2.05 19.87 -4.96
N HIS A 51 -2.44 20.74 -4.00
CA HIS A 51 -3.33 20.40 -2.89
C HIS A 51 -2.91 19.20 -2.06
N TYR A 52 -1.60 19.00 -1.89
CA TYR A 52 -1.03 17.92 -1.11
C TYR A 52 -0.54 18.36 0.29
N TYR A 53 -0.66 19.64 0.58
CA TYR A 53 -0.29 20.23 1.87
C TYR A 53 -1.38 21.20 2.36
N ALA A 54 -1.73 21.08 3.63
CA ALA A 54 -2.58 22.00 4.37
C ALA A 54 -2.07 22.04 5.81
N ASP A 55 -1.36 23.12 6.19
CA ASP A 55 -0.68 23.20 7.49
C ASP A 55 -1.56 22.74 8.66
N PRO A 56 -1.10 21.80 9.50
CA PRO A 56 0.21 21.12 9.51
C PRO A 56 0.25 19.75 8.76
N TYR A 57 -0.70 19.47 7.88
CA TYR A 57 -0.92 18.16 7.26
C TYR A 57 -0.22 18.04 5.92
N LEU A 58 0.63 17.02 5.78
CA LEU A 58 1.25 16.61 4.52
C LEU A 58 0.62 15.31 4.02
N SER A 59 0.26 15.26 2.74
CA SER A 59 -0.24 14.05 2.12
C SER A 59 0.81 12.94 2.11
N PRO A 60 0.46 11.70 2.51
CA PRO A 60 1.39 10.58 2.47
C PRO A 60 1.87 10.20 1.07
N PHE A 61 1.21 10.67 0.00
CA PHE A 61 1.68 10.48 -1.37
C PHE A 61 2.85 11.39 -1.74
N TYR A 62 3.04 12.46 -1.00
CA TYR A 62 4.05 13.49 -1.25
C TYR A 62 5.15 13.53 -0.20
N SER A 63 5.13 12.61 0.76
CA SER A 63 6.15 12.49 1.80
C SER A 63 7.19 11.42 1.47
N PRO A 64 8.51 11.75 1.58
CA PRO A 64 9.08 13.06 1.89
C PRO A 64 9.06 14.01 0.69
N VAL A 65 8.96 15.29 0.94
CA VAL A 65 9.07 16.31 -0.12
C VAL A 65 10.54 16.40 -0.56
N LEU A 66 10.88 15.76 -1.69
CA LEU A 66 12.28 15.80 -2.18
C LEU A 66 12.62 17.16 -2.78
N PHE A 67 11.75 17.69 -3.64
CA PHE A 67 11.87 19.00 -4.25
C PHE A 67 10.55 19.75 -4.09
N SER A 68 10.63 21.03 -3.76
CA SER A 68 9.47 21.91 -3.75
C SER A 68 9.07 22.29 -5.17
N ASN A 69 7.79 22.20 -5.47
CA ASN A 69 7.18 22.78 -6.65
C ASN A 69 6.32 24.01 -6.30
N ALA A 70 6.48 24.56 -5.10
CA ALA A 70 5.76 25.74 -4.66
C ALA A 70 6.03 26.93 -5.61
N GLY A 71 4.96 27.59 -6.02
CA GLY A 71 5.02 28.72 -6.93
C GLY A 71 3.66 29.41 -7.03
N PRO A 72 3.58 30.57 -7.72
CA PRO A 72 2.35 31.36 -7.80
C PRO A 72 1.14 30.63 -8.37
N SER A 73 1.39 29.60 -9.20
CA SER A 73 0.35 28.81 -9.87
C SER A 73 0.02 27.49 -9.19
N VAL A 74 0.74 27.13 -8.10
CA VAL A 74 0.58 25.85 -7.40
C VAL A 74 -0.10 26.12 -6.05
N HIS A 75 -1.27 25.56 -5.85
CA HIS A 75 -2.04 25.74 -4.62
C HIS A 75 -1.83 24.55 -3.67
N GLY A 76 -1.72 24.84 -2.36
CA GLY A 76 -1.57 23.79 -1.36
C GLY A 76 -0.33 22.91 -1.57
N ALA A 77 0.77 23.51 -2.01
CA ALA A 77 2.08 22.90 -2.04
C ALA A 77 2.81 23.10 -0.71
N ALA A 78 3.66 22.12 -0.34
CA ALA A 78 4.50 22.27 0.84
C ALA A 78 5.52 23.41 0.66
N PRO A 79 5.80 24.20 1.73
CA PRO A 79 6.82 25.23 1.70
C PRO A 79 8.19 24.68 1.27
N GLU A 80 9.00 25.51 0.63
CA GLU A 80 10.36 25.14 0.19
C GLU A 80 11.24 24.67 1.36
N ALA A 81 11.04 25.24 2.54
CA ALA A 81 11.76 24.84 3.75
C ALA A 81 11.54 23.38 4.17
N MET A 82 10.46 22.73 3.72
CA MET A 82 10.20 21.31 3.95
C MET A 82 10.89 20.41 2.92
N ALA A 83 11.35 20.96 1.79
CA ALA A 83 11.97 20.19 0.73
C ALA A 83 13.42 19.82 1.08
N TRP A 84 13.80 18.55 0.85
CA TRP A 84 15.13 18.05 1.19
C TRP A 84 16.22 18.61 0.27
N PHE A 85 15.89 18.85 -1.00
CA PHE A 85 16.83 19.28 -2.04
C PHE A 85 16.47 20.66 -2.65
N GLY A 86 15.59 21.40 -1.97
CA GLY A 86 15.20 22.75 -2.38
C GLY A 86 14.20 22.77 -3.55
N THR A 87 14.40 23.72 -4.48
CA THR A 87 13.49 23.93 -5.60
C THR A 87 13.56 22.84 -6.66
N TRP A 88 12.53 22.73 -7.47
CA TRP A 88 12.45 21.76 -8.57
C TRP A 88 13.59 21.98 -9.59
N PRO A 89 14.26 20.89 -10.05
CA PRO A 89 15.41 21.01 -10.94
C PRO A 89 15.03 21.51 -12.34
N SER A 90 15.78 22.48 -12.85
CA SER A 90 15.54 23.10 -14.17
C SER A 90 15.71 22.15 -15.36
N TRP A 91 16.43 21.03 -15.19
CA TRP A 91 16.63 20.01 -16.22
C TRP A 91 15.44 19.04 -16.39
N TRP A 92 14.39 19.18 -15.55
CA TRP A 92 13.23 18.30 -15.60
C TRP A 92 12.53 18.41 -16.97
N PRO A 93 12.18 17.27 -17.60
CA PRO A 93 11.54 17.28 -18.92
C PRO A 93 10.16 17.97 -18.86
N SER A 94 9.94 18.93 -19.76
CA SER A 94 8.70 19.74 -19.79
C SER A 94 7.42 18.93 -20.07
N HIS A 95 7.55 17.72 -20.64
CA HIS A 95 6.42 16.82 -20.90
C HIS A 95 6.04 15.94 -19.71
N VAL A 96 6.83 15.97 -18.64
CA VAL A 96 6.54 15.22 -17.41
C VAL A 96 5.99 16.19 -16.36
N PRO A 97 4.83 15.90 -15.74
CA PRO A 97 4.27 16.76 -14.72
C PRO A 97 5.26 17.03 -13.58
N VAL A 98 5.27 18.27 -13.09
CA VAL A 98 6.08 18.68 -11.93
C VAL A 98 5.35 18.28 -10.66
N SER A 99 5.61 17.05 -10.19
CA SER A 99 4.99 16.52 -8.98
C SER A 99 5.98 15.71 -8.15
N PRO A 100 6.24 16.12 -6.90
CA PRO A 100 7.10 15.36 -5.97
C PRO A 100 6.70 13.90 -5.79
N ALA A 101 5.40 13.59 -5.86
CA ALA A 101 4.88 12.25 -5.71
C ALA A 101 5.41 11.25 -6.76
N ILE A 102 5.66 11.70 -8.00
CA ILE A 102 6.18 10.84 -9.08
C ILE A 102 7.52 10.23 -8.71
N LEU A 103 8.37 10.99 -7.99
CA LEU A 103 9.71 10.57 -7.61
C LEU A 103 9.70 9.53 -6.49
N ILE A 104 8.74 9.61 -5.57
CA ILE A 104 8.75 8.82 -4.34
C ILE A 104 7.81 7.61 -4.38
N LEU A 105 6.67 7.69 -5.08
CA LEU A 105 5.66 6.63 -5.03
C LEU A 105 6.10 5.29 -5.65
N VAL A 106 7.15 5.30 -6.45
CA VAL A 106 7.75 4.07 -7.00
C VAL A 106 8.21 3.12 -5.88
N PHE A 107 8.70 3.64 -4.76
CA PHE A 107 9.22 2.84 -3.66
C PHE A 107 8.11 2.12 -2.88
N PRO A 108 7.14 2.80 -2.25
CA PRO A 108 6.03 2.13 -1.58
C PRO A 108 5.13 1.37 -2.58
N GLY A 109 5.03 1.85 -3.81
CA GLY A 109 4.34 1.17 -4.91
C GLY A 109 4.98 -0.17 -5.24
N SER A 110 6.31 -0.25 -5.34
CA SER A 110 7.03 -1.50 -5.59
C SER A 110 6.81 -2.53 -4.49
N PHE A 111 6.75 -2.11 -3.23
CA PHE A 111 6.46 -2.99 -2.11
C PHE A 111 5.06 -3.62 -2.21
N ARG A 112 4.05 -2.81 -2.55
CA ARG A 112 2.69 -3.32 -2.77
C ARG A 112 2.58 -4.17 -4.03
N PHE A 113 3.19 -3.73 -5.13
CA PHE A 113 3.17 -4.44 -6.40
C PHE A 113 3.78 -5.84 -6.31
N THR A 114 4.87 -6.01 -5.58
CA THR A 114 5.56 -7.29 -5.39
C THR A 114 4.95 -8.15 -4.29
N CYS A 115 3.92 -7.70 -3.58
CA CYS A 115 3.30 -8.43 -2.49
C CYS A 115 2.51 -9.64 -3.00
N TYR A 116 2.69 -10.79 -2.34
CA TYR A 116 1.99 -12.03 -2.67
C TYR A 116 0.46 -11.91 -2.64
N TYR A 117 -0.09 -11.16 -1.70
CA TYR A 117 -1.54 -11.00 -1.57
C TYR A 117 -2.14 -10.17 -2.69
N TYR A 118 -1.45 -9.12 -3.15
CA TYR A 118 -1.89 -8.33 -4.30
C TYR A 118 -1.75 -9.10 -5.62
N ARG A 119 -0.80 -10.05 -5.72
CA ARG A 119 -0.71 -10.97 -6.86
C ARG A 119 -2.03 -11.69 -7.12
N LYS A 120 -2.73 -12.11 -6.05
CA LYS A 120 -4.04 -12.75 -6.16
C LYS A 120 -5.07 -11.82 -6.82
N ALA A 121 -5.03 -10.51 -6.54
CA ALA A 121 -5.84 -9.52 -7.22
C ALA A 121 -5.50 -9.47 -8.72
N TYR A 122 -4.22 -9.45 -9.07
CA TYR A 122 -3.77 -9.34 -10.46
C TYR A 122 -4.27 -10.52 -11.30
N TYR A 123 -4.03 -11.75 -10.90
CA TYR A 123 -4.41 -12.89 -11.73
C TYR A 123 -5.89 -13.27 -11.63
N ARG A 124 -6.54 -13.07 -10.50
CA ARG A 124 -7.96 -13.43 -10.32
C ARG A 124 -8.90 -12.35 -10.82
N SER A 125 -8.70 -11.13 -10.35
CA SER A 125 -9.66 -10.05 -10.57
C SER A 125 -9.42 -9.30 -11.87
N PHE A 126 -8.16 -9.18 -12.34
CA PHE A 126 -7.85 -8.48 -13.59
C PHE A 126 -7.63 -9.43 -14.76
N ALA A 127 -6.85 -10.50 -14.57
CA ALA A 127 -6.55 -11.44 -15.64
C ALA A 127 -7.56 -12.61 -15.76
N GLY A 128 -8.43 -12.82 -14.78
CA GLY A 128 -9.40 -13.90 -14.78
C GLY A 128 -8.81 -15.29 -15.03
N SER A 129 -7.64 -15.60 -14.45
CA SER A 129 -6.86 -16.80 -14.77
C SER A 129 -6.57 -17.72 -13.58
N PRO A 130 -7.48 -18.47 -13.05
CA PRO A 130 -8.95 -18.34 -13.13
C PRO A 130 -9.46 -17.32 -12.10
N PRO A 131 -10.67 -16.74 -12.26
CA PRO A 131 -11.22 -15.78 -11.31
C PRO A 131 -11.60 -16.44 -9.96
N GLY A 132 -11.91 -17.73 -9.95
CA GLY A 132 -12.23 -18.50 -8.76
C GLY A 132 -11.87 -19.98 -8.91
N CYS A 133 -11.90 -20.71 -7.79
CA CYS A 133 -11.73 -22.18 -7.82
C CYS A 133 -12.90 -22.80 -8.58
N ALA A 134 -12.63 -23.79 -9.45
CA ALA A 134 -13.61 -24.47 -10.31
C ALA A 134 -14.41 -23.51 -11.22
N VAL A 135 -13.80 -22.38 -11.62
CA VAL A 135 -14.40 -21.41 -12.56
C VAL A 135 -13.52 -21.33 -13.80
N GLY A 136 -14.15 -21.31 -14.98
CA GLY A 136 -13.46 -21.26 -16.26
C GLY A 136 -12.64 -19.97 -16.41
N PRO A 137 -11.37 -20.07 -16.84
CA PRO A 137 -10.47 -18.93 -17.00
C PRO A 137 -10.80 -18.12 -18.26
N LEU A 138 -10.42 -16.83 -18.24
CA LEU A 138 -10.52 -15.94 -19.40
C LEU A 138 -9.58 -16.39 -20.53
N SER A 139 -8.36 -16.80 -20.19
CA SER A 139 -7.37 -17.25 -21.15
C SER A 139 -7.36 -18.77 -21.27
N LYS A 140 -7.40 -19.26 -22.53
CA LYS A 140 -7.22 -20.70 -22.84
C LYS A 140 -5.77 -21.17 -22.69
N ARG A 141 -4.81 -20.27 -22.52
CA ARG A 141 -3.39 -20.62 -22.31
C ARG A 141 -3.22 -21.27 -20.96
N LYS A 142 -2.46 -22.38 -20.91
CA LYS A 142 -2.04 -22.98 -19.65
C LYS A 142 -1.30 -21.91 -18.83
N TYR A 143 -1.73 -21.72 -17.60
CA TYR A 143 -1.07 -20.80 -16.67
C TYR A 143 0.38 -21.22 -16.46
N ARG A 144 1.31 -20.47 -17.01
CA ARG A 144 2.75 -20.59 -16.80
C ARG A 144 3.28 -19.50 -15.88
N GLY A 145 2.37 -18.79 -15.19
CA GLY A 145 2.60 -17.50 -14.55
C GLY A 145 3.48 -17.48 -13.31
N GLU A 146 3.97 -18.63 -12.90
CA GLU A 146 4.79 -18.67 -11.68
C GLU A 146 6.23 -18.19 -11.95
N THR A 147 6.83 -18.53 -13.10
CA THR A 147 8.26 -18.29 -13.33
C THR A 147 8.65 -16.80 -13.34
N GLY A 148 7.98 -15.97 -14.13
CA GLY A 148 8.27 -14.53 -14.18
C GLY A 148 7.84 -13.78 -12.92
N LEU A 149 6.69 -14.15 -12.34
CA LEU A 149 6.19 -13.56 -11.11
C LEU A 149 7.05 -13.90 -9.88
N LEU A 150 7.69 -15.07 -9.86
CA LEU A 150 8.63 -15.42 -8.77
C LEU A 150 9.83 -14.49 -8.74
N VAL A 151 10.37 -14.09 -9.89
CA VAL A 151 11.47 -13.12 -9.96
C VAL A 151 11.03 -11.78 -9.35
N ILE A 152 9.86 -11.27 -9.73
CA ILE A 152 9.29 -10.03 -9.19
C ILE A 152 9.06 -10.16 -7.67
N GLN A 153 8.58 -11.31 -7.21
CA GLN A 153 8.37 -11.56 -5.78
C GLN A 153 9.66 -11.59 -4.97
N ASN A 154 10.77 -12.04 -5.55
CA ASN A 154 12.07 -12.00 -4.87
C ASN A 154 12.54 -10.55 -4.63
N LEU A 155 12.12 -9.59 -5.46
CA LEU A 155 12.37 -8.17 -5.24
C LEU A 155 11.60 -7.61 -4.04
N HIS A 156 10.56 -8.29 -3.57
CA HIS A 156 9.76 -7.84 -2.42
C HIS A 156 10.59 -7.63 -1.14
N ARG A 157 11.63 -8.42 -0.92
CA ARG A 157 12.54 -8.22 0.21
C ARG A 157 13.25 -6.88 0.17
N TYR A 158 13.68 -6.44 -1.01
CA TYR A 158 14.35 -5.15 -1.17
C TYR A 158 13.35 -4.00 -1.05
N ALA A 159 12.19 -4.14 -1.65
CA ALA A 159 11.10 -3.17 -1.52
C ALA A 159 10.63 -3.02 -0.06
N MET A 160 10.73 -4.07 0.76
CA MET A 160 10.43 -4.01 2.19
C MET A 160 11.34 -3.03 2.96
N TYR A 161 12.62 -2.93 2.61
CA TYR A 161 13.51 -1.98 3.28
C TYR A 161 13.08 -0.54 3.01
N PHE A 162 12.66 -0.23 1.79
CA PHE A 162 12.05 1.07 1.51
C PHE A 162 10.75 1.27 2.29
N ALA A 163 9.90 0.25 2.39
CA ALA A 163 8.67 0.35 3.19
C ALA A 163 8.96 0.64 4.66
N LEU A 164 10.01 0.05 5.24
CA LEU A 164 10.44 0.36 6.61
C LEU A 164 10.93 1.81 6.76
N LEU A 165 11.69 2.32 5.78
CA LEU A 165 12.08 3.72 5.74
C LEU A 165 10.85 4.64 5.68
N PHE A 166 9.89 4.34 4.80
CA PHE A 166 8.68 5.16 4.67
C PHE A 166 7.81 5.15 5.93
N ILE A 167 7.79 4.08 6.73
CA ILE A 167 7.11 4.09 8.04
C ILE A 167 7.72 5.15 8.95
N VAL A 168 9.05 5.29 8.95
CA VAL A 168 9.73 6.30 9.77
C VAL A 168 9.41 7.70 9.28
N LEU A 169 9.46 7.93 7.96
CA LEU A 169 9.18 9.24 7.36
C LEU A 169 7.73 9.66 7.60
N LEU A 170 6.77 8.81 7.28
CA LEU A 170 5.36 9.08 7.53
C LEU A 170 5.05 9.18 9.03
N GLY A 171 5.79 8.45 9.87
CA GLY A 171 5.69 8.56 11.33
C GLY A 171 6.13 9.94 11.83
N LYS A 172 7.20 10.49 11.25
CA LYS A 172 7.64 11.86 11.51
C LYS A 172 6.54 12.85 11.15
N ASP A 173 6.00 12.76 9.94
CA ASP A 173 4.95 13.67 9.48
C ASP A 173 3.67 13.58 10.34
N ALA A 174 3.31 12.36 10.76
CA ALA A 174 2.20 12.15 11.68
C ALA A 174 2.45 12.79 13.05
N VAL A 175 3.67 12.77 13.56
CA VAL A 175 4.03 13.47 14.82
C VAL A 175 4.01 14.98 14.60
N GLU A 176 4.60 15.48 13.52
CA GLU A 176 4.62 16.90 13.18
C GLU A 176 3.21 17.47 13.00
N SER A 177 2.27 16.64 12.50
CA SER A 177 0.87 17.04 12.35
C SER A 177 0.12 17.38 13.66
N PHE A 178 0.72 17.12 14.83
CA PHE A 178 0.21 17.58 16.12
C PHE A 178 0.76 18.93 16.55
N PHE A 179 1.62 19.54 15.77
CA PHE A 179 2.23 20.82 16.11
C PHE A 179 1.94 21.84 15.00
N ARG A 180 1.40 22.99 15.39
CA ARG A 180 1.18 24.13 14.52
C ARG A 180 1.72 25.37 15.21
N ASP A 181 2.58 26.13 14.53
CA ASP A 181 3.24 27.33 15.09
C ASP A 181 3.91 27.07 16.45
N GLY A 182 4.45 25.86 16.65
CA GLY A 182 5.08 25.44 17.91
C GLY A 182 4.12 25.04 19.03
N HIS A 183 2.81 25.13 18.81
CA HIS A 183 1.78 24.71 19.79
C HIS A 183 1.31 23.29 19.51
N PHE A 184 1.21 22.50 20.57
CA PHE A 184 0.61 21.15 20.48
C PHE A 184 -0.90 21.25 20.38
N GLY A 185 -1.46 20.49 19.45
CA GLY A 185 -2.91 20.36 19.30
C GLY A 185 -3.25 19.01 18.64
N VAL A 186 -4.51 18.68 18.65
CA VAL A 186 -5.04 17.45 18.05
C VAL A 186 -6.10 17.84 17.01
N GLY A 187 -5.87 17.46 15.78
CA GLY A 187 -6.83 17.60 14.70
C GLY A 187 -7.30 16.24 14.17
N VAL A 188 -8.43 16.22 13.47
CA VAL A 188 -8.90 15.00 12.80
C VAL A 188 -7.87 14.53 11.76
N GLY A 189 -7.22 15.48 11.07
CA GLY A 189 -6.11 15.18 10.16
C GLY A 189 -4.95 14.46 10.85
N SER A 190 -4.53 14.90 12.04
CA SER A 190 -3.47 14.24 12.83
C SER A 190 -3.82 12.80 13.18
N LEU A 191 -5.08 12.55 13.54
CA LEU A 191 -5.56 11.20 13.87
C LEU A 191 -5.59 10.31 12.62
N ILE A 192 -6.03 10.83 11.48
CA ILE A 192 -6.06 10.10 10.20
C ILE A 192 -4.64 9.73 9.76
N LEU A 193 -3.70 10.67 9.81
CA LEU A 193 -2.29 10.43 9.47
C LEU A 193 -1.66 9.40 10.41
N THR A 194 -1.92 9.49 11.71
CA THR A 194 -1.45 8.51 12.70
C THR A 194 -2.02 7.12 12.42
N LEU A 195 -3.32 7.01 12.20
CA LEU A 195 -3.97 5.74 11.85
C LEU A 195 -3.38 5.13 10.57
N ASN A 196 -3.13 5.97 9.57
CA ASN A 196 -2.49 5.55 8.32
C ASN A 196 -1.11 4.92 8.58
N VAL A 197 -0.26 5.57 9.38
CA VAL A 197 1.07 5.05 9.75
C VAL A 197 0.95 3.71 10.49
N VAL A 198 0.04 3.60 11.45
CA VAL A 198 -0.19 2.36 12.21
C VAL A 198 -0.61 1.22 11.29
N LEU A 199 -1.50 1.47 10.33
CA LEU A 199 -1.97 0.45 9.39
C LEU A 199 -0.88 0.04 8.39
N ILE A 200 -0.09 0.99 7.88
CA ILE A 200 1.06 0.70 7.01
C ILE A 200 2.14 -0.09 7.76
N ALA A 201 2.43 0.28 9.00
CA ALA A 201 3.36 -0.45 9.86
C ALA A 201 2.87 -1.88 10.13
N SER A 202 1.59 -2.06 10.45
CA SER A 202 0.97 -3.37 10.67
C SER A 202 1.04 -4.26 9.43
N TYR A 203 0.82 -3.68 8.24
CA TYR A 203 0.99 -4.36 6.97
C TYR A 203 2.45 -4.79 6.74
N THR A 204 3.40 -3.88 6.93
CA THR A 204 4.83 -4.14 6.68
C THR A 204 5.41 -5.14 7.68
N PHE A 205 5.11 -5.00 8.98
CA PHE A 205 5.55 -5.93 10.01
C PHE A 205 4.90 -7.31 9.91
N GLY A 206 3.73 -7.42 9.27
CA GLY A 206 3.10 -8.68 8.93
C GLY A 206 3.71 -9.37 7.69
N CYS A 207 4.62 -8.73 6.98
CA CYS A 207 5.22 -9.31 5.78
C CYS A 207 6.06 -10.55 6.10
N HIS A 208 5.96 -11.56 5.24
CA HIS A 208 6.78 -12.77 5.35
C HIS A 208 8.29 -12.46 5.29
N SER A 209 8.70 -11.51 4.45
CA SER A 209 10.09 -11.06 4.36
C SER A 209 10.57 -10.43 5.66
N PHE A 210 9.72 -9.70 6.39
CA PHE A 210 10.05 -9.14 7.69
C PHE A 210 10.22 -10.23 8.76
N ARG A 211 9.39 -11.27 8.75
CA ARG A 211 9.57 -12.44 9.63
C ARG A 211 10.91 -13.12 9.38
N HIS A 212 11.32 -13.25 8.11
CA HIS A 212 12.64 -13.78 7.75
C HIS A 212 13.79 -12.88 8.20
N LEU A 213 13.61 -11.57 8.19
CA LEU A 213 14.61 -10.63 8.71
C LEU A 213 14.88 -10.87 10.21
N ILE A 214 13.82 -11.11 10.99
CA ILE A 214 13.92 -11.34 12.44
C ILE A 214 14.44 -12.73 12.77
N GLY A 215 13.97 -13.77 12.06
CA GLY A 215 14.15 -15.19 12.43
C GLY A 215 15.04 -16.02 11.51
N GLY A 216 15.26 -15.58 10.28
CA GLY A 216 15.83 -16.43 9.21
C GLY A 216 17.33 -16.74 9.32
N ARG A 217 18.03 -16.23 10.34
CA ARG A 217 19.46 -16.51 10.60
C ARG A 217 19.68 -17.27 11.91
N LYS A 218 18.63 -17.81 12.49
CA LYS A 218 18.70 -18.48 13.79
C LYS A 218 18.09 -19.86 13.69
N ASP A 219 18.88 -20.87 14.05
CA ASP A 219 18.42 -22.25 14.17
C ASP A 219 17.54 -22.43 15.43
N CYS A 220 17.80 -21.62 16.47
CA CYS A 220 17.00 -21.57 17.69
C CYS A 220 16.76 -20.12 18.12
N MET A 221 15.53 -19.78 18.46
CA MET A 221 15.15 -18.45 18.94
C MET A 221 15.04 -18.37 20.46
N SER A 222 15.15 -19.51 21.18
CA SER A 222 15.16 -19.59 22.63
C SER A 222 16.56 -19.94 23.12
N ASP A 223 17.04 -19.22 24.13
CA ASP A 223 18.28 -19.56 24.81
C ASP A 223 17.95 -20.50 25.97
N CYS A 224 18.27 -21.80 25.79
CA CYS A 224 17.99 -22.86 26.80
C CYS A 224 16.57 -22.80 27.42
N GLY A 225 15.56 -22.57 26.57
CA GLY A 225 14.17 -22.46 27.00
C GLY A 225 13.77 -21.09 27.55
N LYS A 226 14.69 -20.13 27.66
CA LYS A 226 14.37 -18.76 28.10
C LYS A 226 13.84 -17.92 26.91
N PRO A 227 12.82 -17.08 27.15
CA PRO A 227 12.30 -16.19 26.11
C PRO A 227 13.35 -15.13 25.74
N THR A 228 13.69 -15.03 24.45
CA THR A 228 14.56 -14.00 23.92
C THR A 228 13.75 -12.87 23.28
N VAL A 229 14.32 -11.66 23.17
CA VAL A 229 13.72 -10.54 22.42
C VAL A 229 13.40 -10.94 20.99
N ALA A 230 14.26 -11.73 20.34
CA ALA A 230 14.04 -12.23 19.00
C ALA A 230 12.79 -13.13 18.92
N LEU A 231 12.57 -14.01 19.88
CA LEU A 231 11.37 -14.86 19.95
C LEU A 231 10.11 -14.01 20.15
N GLY A 232 10.17 -13.01 21.03
CA GLY A 232 9.07 -12.07 21.26
C GLY A 232 8.70 -11.28 19.97
N SER A 233 9.70 -10.75 19.29
CA SER A 233 9.53 -10.03 18.02
C SER A 233 8.98 -10.93 16.91
N PHE A 234 9.47 -12.16 16.80
CA PHE A 234 8.97 -13.14 15.84
C PHE A 234 7.52 -13.54 16.10
N LYS A 235 7.12 -13.74 17.37
CA LYS A 235 5.72 -14.01 17.75
C LYS A 235 4.80 -12.85 17.36
N ARG A 236 5.21 -11.61 17.62
CA ARG A 236 4.45 -10.41 17.21
C ARG A 236 4.32 -10.31 15.70
N ALA A 237 5.42 -10.46 14.96
CA ALA A 237 5.40 -10.49 13.50
C ALA A 237 4.51 -11.62 12.95
N THR A 238 4.46 -12.77 13.62
CA THR A 238 3.57 -13.89 13.27
C THR A 238 2.10 -13.54 13.48
N TRP A 239 1.77 -12.81 14.52
CA TRP A 239 0.40 -12.33 14.75
C TRP A 239 -0.06 -11.37 13.66
N PHE A 240 0.77 -10.40 13.27
CA PHE A 240 0.51 -9.50 12.13
C PHE A 240 0.42 -10.28 10.81
N ASN A 241 1.29 -11.28 10.61
CA ASN A 241 1.28 -12.09 9.41
C ASN A 241 -0.02 -12.89 9.23
N GLY A 242 -0.61 -13.40 10.32
CA GLY A 242 -1.91 -14.06 10.27
C GLY A 242 -3.05 -13.15 9.78
N ARG A 243 -2.87 -11.83 9.88
CA ARG A 243 -3.84 -10.80 9.47
C ARG A 243 -3.33 -9.92 8.32
N HIS A 244 -2.25 -10.35 7.67
CA HIS A 244 -1.55 -9.54 6.67
C HIS A 244 -2.46 -9.09 5.51
N MET A 245 -3.40 -9.94 5.08
CA MET A 245 -4.35 -9.58 4.03
C MET A 245 -5.27 -8.43 4.46
N GLN A 246 -5.80 -8.45 5.68
CA GLN A 246 -6.63 -7.39 6.20
C GLN A 246 -5.86 -6.07 6.29
N PHE A 247 -4.65 -6.11 6.84
CA PHE A 247 -3.78 -4.93 6.91
C PHE A 247 -3.35 -4.42 5.54
N ALA A 248 -3.15 -5.32 4.56
CA ALA A 248 -2.86 -4.91 3.19
C ALA A 248 -3.97 -4.04 2.62
N TRP A 249 -5.24 -4.48 2.73
CA TRP A 249 -6.39 -3.72 2.24
C TRP A 249 -6.68 -2.48 3.09
N ALA A 250 -6.68 -2.60 4.42
CA ALA A 250 -6.94 -1.48 5.31
C ALA A 250 -5.91 -0.35 5.10
N SER A 251 -4.61 -0.68 5.01
CA SER A 251 -3.57 0.32 4.75
C SER A 251 -3.62 0.91 3.33
N LEU A 252 -4.12 0.16 2.34
CA LEU A 252 -4.32 0.67 0.99
C LEU A 252 -5.39 1.75 0.98
N LEU A 253 -6.53 1.49 1.63
CA LEU A 253 -7.63 2.44 1.71
C LEU A 253 -7.28 3.61 2.62
N SER A 254 -6.58 3.38 3.73
CA SER A 254 -6.21 4.46 4.65
C SER A 254 -5.27 5.49 4.02
N VAL A 255 -4.30 5.06 3.19
CA VAL A 255 -3.40 6.01 2.53
C VAL A 255 -4.15 6.86 1.49
N MET A 256 -5.13 6.28 0.81
CA MET A 256 -6.01 7.02 -0.10
C MET A 256 -6.89 8.02 0.65
N VAL A 257 -7.48 7.60 1.77
CA VAL A 257 -8.32 8.48 2.61
C VAL A 257 -7.50 9.59 3.23
N ALA A 258 -6.27 9.32 3.67
CA ALA A 258 -5.38 10.33 4.23
C ALA A 258 -5.00 11.41 3.20
N ASP A 259 -4.65 11.02 1.96
CA ASP A 259 -4.41 11.98 0.89
C ASP A 259 -5.67 12.78 0.56
N LEU A 260 -6.81 12.11 0.40
CA LEU A 260 -8.09 12.76 0.11
C LEU A 260 -8.46 13.79 1.19
N TYR A 261 -8.26 13.45 2.47
CA TYR A 261 -8.53 14.35 3.58
C TYR A 261 -7.68 15.63 3.49
N VAL A 262 -6.36 15.48 3.30
CA VAL A 262 -5.45 16.63 3.17
C VAL A 262 -5.85 17.49 1.97
N ARG A 263 -6.23 16.89 0.84
CA ARG A 263 -6.71 17.63 -0.35
C ARG A 263 -7.97 18.40 -0.07
N LEU A 264 -8.96 17.80 0.58
CA LEU A 264 -10.22 18.46 0.88
C LEU A 264 -10.03 19.64 1.85
N VAL A 265 -9.12 19.51 2.82
CA VAL A 265 -8.75 20.62 3.71
C VAL A 265 -8.01 21.71 2.92
N SER A 266 -7.04 21.32 2.08
CA SER A 266 -6.28 22.27 1.24
C SER A 266 -7.15 23.02 0.22
N LEU A 267 -8.19 22.38 -0.30
CA LEU A 267 -9.18 22.98 -1.19
C LEU A 267 -10.20 23.87 -0.45
N GLY A 268 -10.21 23.86 0.89
CA GLY A 268 -11.21 24.56 1.69
C GLY A 268 -12.62 23.95 1.60
N VAL A 269 -12.75 22.72 1.06
CA VAL A 269 -14.04 22.00 0.99
C VAL A 269 -14.50 21.56 2.37
N ILE A 270 -13.56 21.17 3.22
CA ILE A 270 -13.80 20.85 4.62
C ILE A 270 -12.87 21.66 5.52
N HIS A 271 -13.35 22.01 6.69
CA HIS A 271 -12.54 22.55 7.77
C HIS A 271 -12.16 21.44 8.73
N ASP A 272 -10.90 21.41 9.10
CA ASP A 272 -10.44 20.44 10.09
C ASP A 272 -10.96 20.80 11.48
N PHE A 273 -11.49 19.81 12.20
CA PHE A 273 -11.79 19.96 13.63
C PHE A 273 -10.52 19.75 14.41
N ASN A 274 -10.03 20.81 15.03
CA ASN A 274 -8.77 20.80 15.76
C ASN A 274 -8.86 21.60 17.06
N THR A 275 -7.83 21.49 17.89
CA THR A 275 -7.75 22.12 19.22
C THR A 275 -6.79 23.31 19.27
N TRP A 276 -6.22 23.75 18.12
CA TRP A 276 -5.42 24.96 18.01
C TRP A 276 -6.29 26.21 18.04
#